data_8139c6837f1ebec3617326d7e370374d
#
_entry.id   8139c6837f1ebec3617326d7e370374d
#
_cell.length_a   1.000
_cell.length_b   1.000
_cell.length_c   1.000
_cell.angle_alpha   90.00
_cell.angle_beta   90.00
_cell.angle_gamma   90.00
#
_symmetry.space_group_name_H-M   'P 1'
#
loop_
_entity.id
_entity.type
_entity.pdbx_description
1 polymer ?
#
loop_
_entity_poly.entity_id
_entity_poly.type
_entity_poly.pdbx_seq_one_letter_code
_entity_poly.pdbx_strand_id
1 'polypeptide(L)'
;MTTEVELVVLADSEGNPIGTAPKATVHTKDTPLHFAFSTYILNPRGELLVTRRALSKKTWPGVWTNSMCGHPGPDETNADAIRRRGVDELGLEVDSFLDIQEILPDYQYRAVDASGIVEWELCPVHLVRLAVGEFVEPLDDEVEEFEWAEPQKLFDAVDATPFVFSPWLVDQLSAPELRQAILEAFDAE
;
A
#
# COMPACT_ATOMS: atom_id res chain seq x y z
N MET A 1 -1.96 -9.36 28.88
CA MET A 1 -2.52 -8.99 27.57
C MET A 1 -1.80 -9.85 26.55
N THR A 2 -2.46 -10.83 25.96
CA THR A 2 -1.90 -11.59 24.81
C THR A 2 -1.94 -10.64 23.64
N THR A 3 -0.77 -10.13 23.22
CA THR A 3 -0.64 -9.47 21.92
C THR A 3 -1.01 -10.50 20.87
N GLU A 4 -2.12 -10.29 20.21
CA GLU A 4 -2.57 -11.14 19.11
C GLU A 4 -1.50 -11.06 18.00
N VAL A 5 -1.02 -12.22 17.56
CA VAL A 5 0.05 -12.29 16.55
C VAL A 5 -0.58 -11.94 15.19
N GLU A 6 -0.16 -10.85 14.58
CA GLU A 6 -0.58 -10.48 13.23
C GLU A 6 -0.11 -11.54 12.23
N LEU A 7 -1.05 -12.10 11.46
CA LEU A 7 -0.81 -13.15 10.49
C LEU A 7 -0.98 -12.63 9.06
N VAL A 8 -0.19 -13.16 8.14
CA VAL A 8 -0.38 -13.04 6.69
C VAL A 8 -0.89 -14.36 6.14
N VAL A 9 -1.67 -14.31 5.07
CA VAL A 9 -2.19 -15.49 4.38
C VAL A 9 -1.23 -15.86 3.26
N LEU A 10 -0.73 -17.10 3.26
CA LEU A 10 0.16 -17.64 2.24
C LEU A 10 -0.63 -18.07 1.01
N ALA A 11 -0.03 -17.94 -0.17
CA ALA A 11 -0.63 -18.31 -1.43
C ALA A 11 0.22 -19.33 -2.20
N ASP A 12 -0.44 -20.18 -3.00
CA ASP A 12 0.22 -20.95 -4.03
C ASP A 12 0.38 -20.13 -5.34
N SER A 13 1.00 -20.72 -6.35
CA SER A 13 1.21 -20.08 -7.66
C SER A 13 -0.08 -19.82 -8.47
N GLU A 14 -1.19 -20.42 -8.07
CA GLU A 14 -2.50 -20.24 -8.68
C GLU A 14 -3.35 -19.19 -7.92
N GLY A 15 -2.81 -18.63 -6.82
CA GLY A 15 -3.51 -17.63 -5.99
C GLY A 15 -4.47 -18.24 -4.97
N ASN A 16 -4.35 -19.52 -4.66
CA ASN A 16 -5.17 -20.13 -3.61
C ASN A 16 -4.50 -19.96 -2.24
N PRO A 17 -5.26 -19.72 -1.16
CA PRO A 17 -4.71 -19.68 0.19
C PRO A 17 -4.26 -21.08 0.64
N ILE A 18 -3.03 -21.19 1.14
CA ILE A 18 -2.43 -22.46 1.57
C ILE A 18 -2.04 -22.50 3.05
N GLY A 19 -2.28 -21.46 3.79
CA GLY A 19 -1.97 -21.37 5.21
C GLY A 19 -1.67 -19.96 5.65
N THR A 20 -1.06 -19.81 6.82
CA THR A 20 -0.71 -18.52 7.40
C THR A 20 0.72 -18.52 7.96
N ALA A 21 1.30 -17.33 8.07
CA ALA A 21 2.58 -17.12 8.75
C ALA A 21 2.55 -15.84 9.60
N PRO A 22 3.36 -15.74 10.67
CA PRO A 22 3.46 -14.51 11.42
C PRO A 22 4.06 -13.38 10.57
N LYS A 23 3.39 -12.24 10.47
CA LYS A 23 3.85 -11.06 9.71
C LYS A 23 5.26 -10.61 10.12
N ALA A 24 5.56 -10.65 11.41
CA ALA A 24 6.86 -10.23 11.95
C ALA A 24 8.06 -11.00 11.38
N THR A 25 7.86 -12.21 10.85
CA THR A 25 8.93 -13.12 10.42
C THR A 25 8.78 -13.64 8.99
N VAL A 26 7.70 -13.33 8.28
CA VAL A 26 7.45 -13.84 6.93
C VAL A 26 8.47 -13.34 5.91
N HIS A 27 8.90 -12.08 6.02
CA HIS A 27 9.85 -11.46 5.10
C HIS A 27 11.28 -11.88 5.41
N THR A 28 11.87 -12.66 4.53
CA THR A 28 13.22 -13.23 4.60
C THR A 28 13.90 -13.16 3.21
N LYS A 29 15.05 -13.80 3.05
CA LYS A 29 15.67 -13.99 1.72
C LYS A 29 14.89 -14.99 0.84
N ASP A 30 14.06 -15.83 1.46
CA ASP A 30 13.22 -16.85 0.83
C ASP A 30 11.75 -16.64 1.24
N THR A 31 11.25 -15.41 1.12
CA THR A 31 9.87 -15.04 1.44
C THR A 31 8.89 -15.85 0.60
N PRO A 32 7.93 -16.56 1.21
CA PRO A 32 6.88 -17.24 0.45
C PRO A 32 5.91 -16.25 -0.18
N LEU A 33 5.26 -16.65 -1.28
CA LEU A 33 4.17 -15.88 -1.88
C LEU A 33 3.03 -15.74 -0.86
N HIS A 34 2.52 -14.53 -0.68
CA HIS A 34 1.45 -14.24 0.25
C HIS A 34 0.55 -13.10 -0.24
N PHE A 35 -0.64 -12.99 0.36
CA PHE A 35 -1.60 -11.95 0.02
C PHE A 35 -1.24 -10.62 0.67
N ALA A 36 -1.37 -9.56 -0.11
CA ALA A 36 -1.20 -8.18 0.30
C ALA A 36 -2.19 -7.27 -0.44
N PHE A 37 -2.14 -5.99 -0.17
CA PHE A 37 -2.81 -4.94 -0.95
C PHE A 37 -1.96 -3.69 -1.01
N SER A 38 -2.16 -2.91 -2.07
CA SER A 38 -1.64 -1.54 -2.21
C SER A 38 -2.80 -0.55 -2.33
N THR A 39 -2.60 0.66 -1.80
CA THR A 39 -3.59 1.74 -1.93
C THR A 39 -2.98 3.03 -2.45
N TYR A 40 -3.79 3.75 -3.22
CA TYR A 40 -3.62 5.15 -3.60
C TYR A 40 -4.80 5.93 -3.01
N ILE A 41 -4.53 6.81 -2.05
CA ILE A 41 -5.55 7.51 -1.28
C ILE A 41 -5.63 8.95 -1.77
N LEU A 42 -6.84 9.36 -2.18
CA LEU A 42 -7.16 10.73 -2.57
C LEU A 42 -7.86 11.47 -1.42
N ASN A 43 -7.39 12.69 -1.17
CA ASN A 43 -8.12 13.63 -0.30
C ASN A 43 -9.28 14.29 -1.06
N PRO A 44 -10.13 15.10 -0.38
CA PRO A 44 -11.23 15.80 -1.04
C PRO A 44 -10.83 16.82 -2.12
N ARG A 45 -9.55 17.18 -2.22
CA ARG A 45 -9.02 18.04 -3.29
C ARG A 45 -8.45 17.24 -4.46
N GLY A 46 -8.63 15.93 -4.46
CA GLY A 46 -8.09 15.03 -5.48
C GLY A 46 -6.56 14.83 -5.42
N GLU A 47 -5.88 15.30 -4.37
CA GLU A 47 -4.46 15.07 -4.20
C GLU A 47 -4.20 13.66 -3.66
N LEU A 48 -3.14 13.02 -4.17
CA LEU A 48 -2.68 11.70 -3.72
C LEU A 48 -1.80 11.80 -2.48
N LEU A 49 -2.09 10.98 -1.50
CA LEU A 49 -1.20 10.73 -0.37
C LEU A 49 0.00 9.89 -0.84
N VAL A 50 1.20 10.41 -0.65
CA VAL A 50 2.45 9.66 -0.76
C VAL A 50 3.13 9.63 0.59
N THR A 51 3.67 8.49 0.97
CA THR A 51 4.32 8.29 2.27
C THR A 51 5.80 7.93 2.09
N ARG A 52 6.61 8.33 3.05
CA ARG A 52 7.99 7.88 3.17
C ARG A 52 8.05 6.84 4.27
N ARG A 53 8.53 5.66 3.94
CA ARG A 53 8.61 4.54 4.88
C ARG A 53 9.49 4.89 6.07
N ALA A 54 9.05 4.53 7.28
CA ALA A 54 9.83 4.76 8.49
C ALA A 54 11.25 4.17 8.37
N LEU A 55 12.24 4.85 8.94
CA LEU A 55 13.63 4.41 8.92
C LEU A 55 13.87 3.11 9.69
N SER A 56 12.93 2.74 10.58
CA SER A 56 12.92 1.50 11.35
C SER A 56 12.47 0.26 10.55
N LYS A 57 11.89 0.45 9.34
CA LYS A 57 11.42 -0.67 8.49
C LYS A 57 12.57 -1.58 8.07
N LYS A 58 12.30 -2.90 8.07
CA LYS A 58 13.27 -3.93 7.66
C LYS A 58 13.60 -3.85 6.17
N THR A 59 12.59 -3.54 5.34
CA THR A 59 12.68 -3.47 3.88
C THR A 59 12.42 -2.05 3.41
N TRP A 60 13.21 -1.57 2.46
CA TRP A 60 13.14 -0.21 1.88
C TRP A 60 12.91 0.90 2.92
N PRO A 61 13.73 1.00 4.01
CA PRO A 61 13.62 2.09 4.96
C PRO A 61 13.86 3.44 4.28
N GLY A 62 13.04 4.44 4.60
CA GLY A 62 13.20 5.80 4.12
C GLY A 62 12.88 6.03 2.64
N VAL A 63 12.31 5.06 1.93
CA VAL A 63 11.92 5.17 0.51
C VAL A 63 10.52 5.77 0.41
N TRP A 64 10.31 6.68 -0.55
CA TRP A 64 8.98 7.17 -0.89
C TRP A 64 8.15 6.11 -1.61
N THR A 65 6.89 6.02 -1.27
CA THR A 65 6.00 4.97 -1.76
C THR A 65 4.55 5.48 -1.91
N ASN A 66 3.66 4.61 -2.38
CA ASN A 66 2.22 4.84 -2.43
C ASN A 66 1.66 5.10 -1.02
N SER A 67 0.36 5.36 -0.92
CA SER A 67 -0.25 5.82 0.33
C SER A 67 -0.10 4.82 1.47
N MET A 68 -0.38 3.55 1.21
CA MET A 68 -0.31 2.49 2.20
C MET A 68 -0.31 1.13 1.51
N CYS A 69 0.43 0.17 2.08
CA CYS A 69 0.38 -1.25 1.76
C CYS A 69 0.11 -2.04 3.03
N GLY A 70 -0.46 -3.21 2.90
CA GLY A 70 -0.70 -4.07 4.04
C GLY A 70 -1.10 -5.48 3.64
N HIS A 71 -1.43 -6.30 4.63
CA HIS A 71 -1.78 -7.70 4.43
C HIS A 71 -3.17 -7.94 5.01
N PRO A 72 -4.10 -8.53 4.25
CA PRO A 72 -5.34 -9.03 4.82
C PRO A 72 -5.03 -10.19 5.78
N GLY A 73 -5.71 -10.20 6.91
CA GLY A 73 -5.69 -11.33 7.82
C GLY A 73 -6.51 -12.51 7.31
N PRO A 74 -6.45 -13.67 7.98
CA PRO A 74 -7.34 -14.78 7.69
C PRO A 74 -8.81 -14.34 7.74
N ASP A 75 -9.59 -14.70 6.73
CA ASP A 75 -11.02 -14.37 6.59
C ASP A 75 -11.34 -12.86 6.46
N GLU A 76 -10.34 -12.01 6.25
CA GLU A 76 -10.49 -10.58 6.05
C GLU A 76 -10.52 -10.23 4.56
N THR A 77 -11.44 -9.35 4.15
CA THR A 77 -11.41 -8.80 2.79
C THR A 77 -10.34 -7.71 2.65
N ASN A 78 -9.88 -7.44 1.43
CA ASN A 78 -8.95 -6.31 1.20
C ASN A 78 -9.55 -4.97 1.68
N ALA A 79 -10.85 -4.74 1.46
CA ALA A 79 -11.51 -3.52 1.90
C ALA A 79 -11.53 -3.37 3.42
N ASP A 80 -11.73 -4.45 4.18
CA ASP A 80 -11.68 -4.44 5.64
C ASP A 80 -10.24 -4.23 6.13
N ALA A 81 -9.27 -4.90 5.52
CA ALA A 81 -7.85 -4.73 5.82
C ALA A 81 -7.37 -3.30 5.52
N ILE A 82 -7.81 -2.69 4.42
CA ILE A 82 -7.52 -1.29 4.07
C ILE A 82 -8.04 -0.34 5.15
N ARG A 83 -9.29 -0.51 5.61
CA ARG A 83 -9.85 0.32 6.69
C ARG A 83 -9.08 0.12 7.99
N ARG A 84 -8.85 -1.12 8.40
CA ARG A 84 -8.10 -1.43 9.62
C ARG A 84 -6.70 -0.81 9.59
N ARG A 85 -5.95 -1.03 8.52
CA ARG A 85 -4.58 -0.50 8.40
C ARG A 85 -4.56 1.03 8.27
N GLY A 86 -5.55 1.62 7.60
CA GLY A 86 -5.66 3.08 7.54
C GLY A 86 -5.88 3.72 8.93
N VAL A 87 -6.63 3.06 9.79
CA VAL A 87 -6.76 3.48 11.20
C VAL A 87 -5.43 3.27 11.93
N ASP A 88 -4.81 2.08 11.80
CA ASP A 88 -3.60 1.71 12.54
C ASP A 88 -2.36 2.50 12.09
N GLU A 89 -2.17 2.71 10.79
CA GLU A 89 -0.94 3.32 10.24
C GLU A 89 -1.04 4.83 10.01
N LEU A 90 -2.22 5.30 9.58
CA LEU A 90 -2.42 6.67 9.14
C LEU A 90 -3.29 7.51 10.09
N GLY A 91 -3.79 6.90 11.18
CA GLY A 91 -4.66 7.57 12.15
C GLY A 91 -6.03 7.98 11.58
N LEU A 92 -6.47 7.35 10.49
CA LEU A 92 -7.76 7.65 9.87
C LEU A 92 -8.92 7.09 10.70
N GLU A 93 -10.08 7.73 10.63
CA GLU A 93 -11.30 7.17 11.20
C GLU A 93 -11.94 6.18 10.21
N VAL A 94 -12.62 5.15 10.71
CA VAL A 94 -13.26 4.10 9.87
C VAL A 94 -14.25 4.71 8.87
N ASP A 95 -14.99 5.73 9.30
CA ASP A 95 -16.00 6.39 8.48
C ASP A 95 -15.45 7.38 7.45
N SER A 96 -14.11 7.60 7.46
CA SER A 96 -13.45 8.50 6.50
C SER A 96 -13.31 7.90 5.10
N PHE A 97 -13.42 6.59 4.97
CA PHE A 97 -13.31 5.89 3.68
C PHE A 97 -14.63 5.93 2.92
N LEU A 98 -14.76 6.89 1.98
CA LEU A 98 -15.98 7.05 1.17
C LEU A 98 -16.13 5.94 0.12
N ASP A 99 -15.03 5.59 -0.53
CA ASP A 99 -15.02 4.62 -1.63
C ASP A 99 -13.69 3.88 -1.66
N ILE A 100 -13.73 2.59 -1.93
CA ILE A 100 -12.57 1.72 -2.11
C ILE A 100 -12.79 0.92 -3.38
N GLN A 101 -12.08 1.28 -4.46
CA GLN A 101 -12.19 0.63 -5.76
C GLN A 101 -10.94 -0.20 -6.05
N GLU A 102 -11.14 -1.47 -6.42
CA GLU A 102 -10.04 -2.31 -6.91
C GLU A 102 -9.78 -2.00 -8.38
N ILE A 103 -8.58 -1.50 -8.70
CA ILE A 103 -8.20 -1.05 -10.05
C ILE A 103 -7.34 -2.09 -10.77
N LEU A 104 -6.36 -2.68 -10.08
CA LEU A 104 -5.49 -3.73 -10.62
C LEU A 104 -5.66 -5.00 -9.78
N PRO A 105 -6.68 -5.84 -10.07
CA PRO A 105 -7.00 -7.01 -9.25
C PRO A 105 -5.94 -8.12 -9.30
N ASP A 106 -5.25 -8.24 -10.42
CA ASP A 106 -4.29 -9.32 -10.69
C ASP A 106 -2.83 -8.88 -10.48
N TYR A 107 -2.62 -7.70 -9.89
CA TYR A 107 -1.27 -7.20 -9.68
C TYR A 107 -0.52 -8.07 -8.66
N GLN A 108 0.70 -8.45 -9.04
CA GLN A 108 1.64 -9.17 -8.20
C GLN A 108 3.05 -8.68 -8.46
N TYR A 109 3.89 -8.75 -7.46
CA TYR A 109 5.30 -8.40 -7.63
C TYR A 109 6.23 -9.25 -6.76
N ARG A 110 7.49 -9.27 -7.18
CA ARG A 110 8.59 -9.79 -6.39
C ARG A 110 9.73 -8.79 -6.44
N ALA A 111 10.14 -8.28 -5.30
CA ALA A 111 11.23 -7.33 -5.16
C ALA A 111 12.23 -7.79 -4.10
N VAL A 112 13.49 -7.41 -4.28
CA VAL A 112 14.58 -7.73 -3.34
C VAL A 112 15.21 -6.41 -2.91
N ASP A 113 15.25 -6.15 -1.61
CA ASP A 113 15.85 -4.94 -1.10
C ASP A 113 17.39 -5.03 -1.00
N ALA A 114 18.04 -3.93 -0.61
CA ALA A 114 19.50 -3.87 -0.50
C ALA A 114 20.07 -4.83 0.58
N SER A 115 19.27 -5.28 1.54
CA SER A 115 19.66 -6.28 2.56
C SER A 115 19.52 -7.73 2.07
N GLY A 116 18.89 -7.91 0.90
CA GLY A 116 18.58 -9.21 0.31
C GLY A 116 17.28 -9.82 0.81
N ILE A 117 16.47 -9.08 1.57
CA ILE A 117 15.12 -9.52 1.96
C ILE A 117 14.19 -9.37 0.76
N VAL A 118 13.33 -10.37 0.57
CA VAL A 118 12.38 -10.46 -0.53
C VAL A 118 10.98 -10.06 -0.07
N GLU A 119 10.28 -9.26 -0.87
CA GLU A 119 8.84 -9.15 -0.86
C GLU A 119 8.29 -9.85 -2.10
N TRP A 120 7.33 -10.76 -1.91
CA TRP A 120 6.70 -11.52 -2.98
C TRP A 120 5.22 -11.68 -2.69
N GLU A 121 4.41 -10.92 -3.40
CA GLU A 121 3.03 -10.64 -3.02
C GLU A 121 2.06 -10.73 -4.18
N LEU A 122 0.90 -11.34 -3.93
CA LEU A 122 -0.32 -11.10 -4.67
C LEU A 122 -0.95 -9.84 -4.06
N CYS A 123 -0.88 -8.72 -4.76
CA CYS A 123 -1.04 -7.39 -4.17
C CYS A 123 -2.01 -6.51 -4.98
N PRO A 124 -3.32 -6.85 -5.06
CA PRO A 124 -4.30 -6.01 -5.75
C PRO A 124 -4.18 -4.54 -5.35
N VAL A 125 -4.32 -3.65 -6.35
CA VAL A 125 -4.15 -2.20 -6.16
C VAL A 125 -5.51 -1.53 -6.10
N HIS A 126 -5.70 -0.70 -5.06
CA HIS A 126 -6.96 -0.02 -4.78
C HIS A 126 -6.79 1.49 -4.81
N LEU A 127 -7.78 2.17 -5.36
CA LEU A 127 -7.98 3.60 -5.25
C LEU A 127 -8.99 3.87 -4.13
N VAL A 128 -8.61 4.77 -3.21
CA VAL A 128 -9.40 5.09 -2.03
C VAL A 128 -9.69 6.58 -2.02
N ARG A 129 -10.94 6.97 -1.72
CA ARG A 129 -11.34 8.38 -1.53
C ARG A 129 -11.69 8.63 -0.07
N LEU A 130 -11.15 9.72 0.49
CA LEU A 130 -11.45 10.14 1.85
C LEU A 130 -12.58 11.18 1.89
N ALA A 131 -13.28 11.24 3.03
CA ALA A 131 -14.28 12.24 3.34
C ALA A 131 -13.67 13.64 3.51
N VAL A 132 -14.51 14.67 3.40
CA VAL A 132 -14.10 16.06 3.63
C VAL A 132 -13.64 16.26 5.08
N GLY A 133 -12.50 16.93 5.24
CA GLY A 133 -11.96 17.31 6.56
C GLY A 133 -11.11 16.25 7.25
N GLU A 134 -10.81 15.14 6.58
CA GLU A 134 -9.97 14.11 7.16
C GLU A 134 -8.51 14.54 7.33
N PHE A 135 -7.96 14.22 8.49
CA PHE A 135 -6.56 14.43 8.82
C PHE A 135 -5.82 13.09 8.81
N VAL A 136 -4.58 13.12 8.38
CA VAL A 136 -3.65 12.00 8.43
C VAL A 136 -2.68 12.26 9.57
N GLU A 137 -2.64 11.36 10.55
CA GLU A 137 -1.69 11.37 11.68
C GLU A 137 -0.95 10.03 11.72
N PRO A 138 0.06 9.83 10.84
CA PRO A 138 0.72 8.55 10.72
C PRO A 138 1.48 8.16 11.99
N LEU A 139 1.57 6.83 12.23
CA LEU A 139 2.45 6.30 13.27
C LEU A 139 3.93 6.41 12.86
N ASP A 140 4.79 6.86 13.75
CA ASP A 140 6.23 7.09 13.53
C ASP A 140 7.00 5.79 13.14
N ASP A 141 6.52 4.61 13.52
CA ASP A 141 7.14 3.33 13.18
C ASP A 141 6.66 2.77 11.83
N GLU A 142 5.65 3.38 11.22
CA GLU A 142 5.14 3.04 9.90
C GLU A 142 5.58 4.06 8.84
N VAL A 143 5.44 5.36 9.12
CA VAL A 143 5.64 6.47 8.19
C VAL A 143 6.55 7.54 8.80
N GLU A 144 7.66 7.86 8.14
CA GLU A 144 8.60 8.91 8.53
C GLU A 144 8.07 10.30 8.14
N GLU A 145 7.53 10.42 6.94
CA GLU A 145 7.01 11.66 6.35
C GLU A 145 5.87 11.32 5.39
N PHE A 146 5.00 12.28 5.14
CA PHE A 146 3.99 12.16 4.09
C PHE A 146 3.77 13.50 3.38
N GLU A 147 3.27 13.44 2.14
CA GLU A 147 2.91 14.59 1.34
C GLU A 147 1.64 14.31 0.53
N TRP A 148 0.86 15.37 0.31
CA TRP A 148 -0.24 15.37 -0.64
C TRP A 148 0.26 15.92 -1.97
N ALA A 149 0.22 15.11 -3.01
CA ALA A 149 0.76 15.43 -4.32
C ALA A 149 -0.36 15.52 -5.37
N GLU A 150 -0.29 16.53 -6.23
CA GLU A 150 -1.10 16.55 -7.45
C GLU A 150 -0.72 15.34 -8.32
N PRO A 151 -1.70 14.52 -8.77
CA PRO A 151 -1.41 13.24 -9.43
C PRO A 151 -0.44 13.33 -10.61
N GLN A 152 -0.64 14.28 -11.53
CA GLN A 152 0.23 14.41 -12.69
C GLN A 152 1.67 14.75 -12.31
N LYS A 153 1.88 15.59 -11.29
CA LYS A 153 3.23 15.92 -10.82
C LYS A 153 3.93 14.73 -10.19
N LEU A 154 3.17 13.88 -9.47
CA LEU A 154 3.72 12.63 -8.96
C LEU A 154 4.14 11.68 -10.09
N PHE A 155 3.28 11.52 -11.11
CA PHE A 155 3.60 10.68 -12.26
C PHE A 155 4.85 11.16 -12.99
N ASP A 156 4.97 12.46 -13.24
CA ASP A 156 6.14 13.07 -13.86
C ASP A 156 7.42 12.85 -13.04
N ALA A 157 7.32 12.96 -11.70
CA ALA A 157 8.43 12.70 -10.80
C ALA A 157 8.87 11.23 -10.79
N VAL A 158 7.91 10.30 -10.76
CA VAL A 158 8.17 8.86 -10.82
C VAL A 158 8.83 8.47 -12.14
N ASP A 159 8.35 9.01 -13.26
CA ASP A 159 8.92 8.77 -14.59
C ASP A 159 10.33 9.34 -14.72
N ALA A 160 10.58 10.52 -14.14
CA ALA A 160 11.88 11.19 -14.22
C ALA A 160 12.93 10.62 -13.24
N THR A 161 12.50 10.15 -12.05
CA THR A 161 13.41 9.73 -10.97
C THR A 161 12.93 8.44 -10.28
N PRO A 162 12.74 7.33 -11.01
CA PRO A 162 12.15 6.11 -10.44
C PRO A 162 12.94 5.54 -9.26
N PHE A 163 14.25 5.80 -9.17
CA PHE A 163 15.13 5.32 -8.10
C PHE A 163 14.84 5.93 -6.72
N VAL A 164 14.05 7.00 -6.64
CA VAL A 164 13.63 7.64 -5.38
C VAL A 164 12.48 6.88 -4.73
N PHE A 165 11.71 6.16 -5.52
CA PHE A 165 10.46 5.52 -5.13
C PHE A 165 10.62 4.01 -4.93
N SER A 166 9.65 3.43 -4.22
CA SER A 166 9.59 1.97 -4.08
C SER A 166 9.37 1.28 -5.44
N PRO A 167 9.97 0.10 -5.66
CA PRO A 167 9.84 -0.59 -6.94
C PRO A 167 8.40 -0.94 -7.30
N TRP A 168 7.56 -1.27 -6.32
CA TRP A 168 6.13 -1.55 -6.57
C TRP A 168 5.35 -0.29 -6.96
N LEU A 169 5.62 0.89 -6.37
CA LEU A 169 4.98 2.14 -6.80
C LEU A 169 5.32 2.45 -8.26
N VAL A 170 6.59 2.34 -8.63
CA VAL A 170 7.04 2.58 -10.01
C VAL A 170 6.35 1.62 -10.98
N ASP A 171 6.30 0.33 -10.64
CA ASP A 171 5.69 -0.70 -11.45
C ASP A 171 4.17 -0.53 -11.55
N GLN A 172 3.48 -0.28 -10.45
CA GLN A 172 2.03 -0.02 -10.42
C GLN A 172 1.64 1.21 -11.25
N LEU A 173 2.37 2.32 -11.11
CA LEU A 173 2.13 3.53 -11.90
C LEU A 173 2.57 3.40 -13.37
N SER A 174 3.21 2.32 -13.78
CA SER A 174 3.42 2.02 -15.19
C SER A 174 2.15 1.51 -15.89
N ALA A 175 1.14 1.07 -15.12
CA ALA A 175 -0.15 0.64 -15.63
C ALA A 175 -1.03 1.85 -16.00
N PRO A 176 -1.41 2.02 -17.29
CA PRO A 176 -2.24 3.13 -17.73
C PRO A 176 -3.60 3.20 -17.03
N GLU A 177 -4.16 2.05 -16.70
CA GLU A 177 -5.46 1.92 -16.04
C GLU A 177 -5.47 2.59 -14.66
N LEU A 178 -4.39 2.44 -13.90
CA LEU A 178 -4.27 3.06 -12.59
C LEU A 178 -4.13 4.58 -12.70
N ARG A 179 -3.25 5.06 -13.58
CA ARG A 179 -3.10 6.51 -13.81
C ARG A 179 -4.39 7.14 -14.28
N GLN A 180 -5.10 6.48 -15.21
CA GLN A 180 -6.38 6.97 -15.71
C GLN A 180 -7.41 7.05 -14.58
N ALA A 181 -7.57 6.00 -13.78
CA ALA A 181 -8.51 5.99 -12.67
C ALA A 181 -8.23 7.11 -11.64
N ILE A 182 -6.95 7.36 -11.34
CA ILE A 182 -6.53 8.43 -10.43
C ILE A 182 -6.88 9.81 -11.02
N LEU A 183 -6.59 10.07 -12.31
CA LEU A 183 -6.88 11.35 -12.96
C LEU A 183 -8.39 11.58 -13.08
N GLU A 184 -9.17 10.57 -13.44
CA GLU A 184 -10.63 10.66 -13.50
C GLU A 184 -11.24 10.98 -12.14
N ALA A 185 -10.71 10.40 -11.07
CA ALA A 185 -11.16 10.70 -9.71
C ALA A 185 -10.74 12.12 -9.25
N PHE A 186 -9.61 12.63 -9.73
CA PHE A 186 -9.14 14.01 -9.50
C PHE A 186 -10.01 15.03 -10.23
N ASP A 187 -10.37 14.77 -11.49
CA ASP A 187 -11.16 15.70 -12.33
C ASP A 187 -12.66 15.71 -11.99
N ALA A 188 -13.14 14.73 -11.21
CA ALA A 188 -14.56 14.61 -10.86
C ALA A 188 -15.01 15.59 -9.73
N GLU A 189 -14.12 16.42 -9.21
CA GLU A 189 -14.38 17.43 -8.19
C GLU A 189 -14.27 18.85 -8.77
#